data_1fe8a8f032adcd274ccdd57046b0aee9
#
_entry.id   1fe8a8f032adcd274ccdd57046b0aee9
#
_cell.length_a   1.000
_cell.length_b   1.000
_cell.length_c   1.000
_cell.angle_alpha   90.00
_cell.angle_beta   90.00
_cell.angle_gamma   90.00
#
_symmetry.space_group_name_H-M   'P 1'
#
loop_
_entity.id
_entity.type
_entity.pdbx_description
1 polymer ?
#
loop_
_entity_poly.entity_id
_entity_poly.type
_entity_poly.pdbx_seq_one_letter_code
_entity_poly.pdbx_strand_id
1 'polypeptide(L)' 'MAGDALKATDATWDEDVMKASELVMVDFWAVWCGPCQMVAPIVDELATEYAGKVKVRKLNTDENPEIAGRYQVMSIPT' A
#
# COMPACT_ATOMS: atom_id res chain seq x y z
N MET A 1 -7.75 14.68 0.38
CA MET A 1 -7.27 13.42 0.79
C MET A 1 -5.98 13.58 1.53
N ALA A 2 -5.95 12.95 2.59
CA ALA A 2 -4.75 12.98 3.37
C ALA A 2 -3.67 12.23 2.63
N GLY A 3 -2.54 12.84 2.51
CA GLY A 3 -1.34 12.18 2.13
C GLY A 3 -1.20 11.86 0.67
N ASP A 4 -0.06 11.29 0.39
CA ASP A 4 0.38 11.05 -0.97
C ASP A 4 0.53 9.57 -1.27
N ALA A 5 0.07 8.71 -0.37
CA ALA A 5 0.08 7.28 -0.63
C ALA A 5 -1.01 6.96 -1.66
N LEU A 6 -0.61 6.44 -2.80
CA LEU A 6 -1.50 6.14 -3.90
C LEU A 6 -1.92 4.67 -3.85
N LYS A 7 -3.06 4.39 -4.50
CA LYS A 7 -3.63 3.05 -4.53
C LYS A 7 -2.84 2.15 -5.48
N ALA A 8 -2.60 0.91 -5.05
CA ALA A 8 -2.17 -0.17 -5.93
C ALA A 8 -3.29 -1.21 -5.96
N THR A 9 -3.42 -1.92 -7.07
CA THR A 9 -4.46 -2.94 -7.25
C THR A 9 -3.86 -4.18 -7.89
N ASP A 10 -4.61 -5.29 -7.87
CA ASP A 10 -4.21 -6.50 -8.57
C ASP A 10 -3.91 -6.19 -10.04
N ALA A 11 -4.75 -5.37 -10.67
CA ALA A 11 -4.61 -5.04 -12.09
C ALA A 11 -3.40 -4.16 -12.39
N THR A 12 -3.01 -3.28 -11.46
CA THR A 12 -1.92 -2.33 -11.70
C THR A 12 -0.62 -2.73 -11.03
N TRP A 13 -0.59 -3.86 -10.34
CA TRP A 13 0.56 -4.27 -9.52
C TRP A 13 1.86 -4.30 -10.32
N ASP A 14 1.84 -4.92 -11.49
CA ASP A 14 3.05 -5.04 -12.28
C ASP A 14 3.60 -3.66 -12.66
N GLU A 15 2.74 -2.75 -13.10
CA GLU A 15 3.17 -1.41 -13.48
C GLU A 15 3.62 -0.59 -12.28
N ASP A 16 2.87 -0.65 -11.19
CA ASP A 16 3.10 0.24 -10.05
C ASP A 16 4.21 -0.24 -9.15
N VAL A 17 4.40 -1.56 -9.05
CA VAL A 17 5.33 -2.13 -8.09
C VAL A 17 6.46 -2.89 -8.75
N MET A 18 6.13 -3.88 -9.59
CA MET A 18 7.16 -4.77 -10.14
C MET A 18 8.10 -4.06 -11.11
N LYS A 19 7.57 -3.10 -11.87
CA LYS A 19 8.36 -2.36 -12.87
C LYS A 19 8.89 -1.04 -12.34
N ALA A 20 8.68 -0.75 -11.07
CA ALA A 20 9.17 0.49 -10.49
C ALA A 20 10.70 0.49 -10.43
N SER A 21 11.29 1.64 -10.71
CA SER A 21 12.75 1.78 -10.68
C SER A 21 13.24 2.17 -9.28
N GLU A 22 12.35 2.66 -8.42
CA GLU A 22 12.70 3.01 -7.04
C GLU A 22 12.17 1.95 -6.08
N LEU A 23 12.62 2.02 -4.85
CA LEU A 23 12.10 1.17 -3.77
C LEU A 23 10.62 1.46 -3.57
N VAL A 24 9.82 0.42 -3.40
CA VAL A 24 8.37 0.55 -3.19
C VAL A 24 8.00 0.01 -1.82
N MET A 25 7.24 0.80 -1.08
CA MET A 25 6.64 0.38 0.18
C MET A 25 5.13 0.21 -0.05
N VAL A 26 4.59 -0.93 0.35
CA VAL A 26 3.16 -1.21 0.19
C VAL A 26 2.52 -1.47 1.54
N ASP A 27 1.45 -0.73 1.82
CA ASP A 27 0.63 -0.89 3.02
C ASP A 27 -0.61 -1.72 2.66
N PHE A 28 -0.67 -2.93 3.21
CA PHE A 28 -1.84 -3.81 3.04
C PHE A 28 -2.85 -3.48 4.13
N TRP A 29 -4.07 -3.12 3.73
CA TRP A 29 -5.09 -2.62 4.65
C TRP A 29 -6.49 -3.05 4.23
N ALA A 30 -7.47 -2.80 5.10
CA ALA A 30 -8.89 -3.00 4.79
C ALA A 30 -9.72 -1.97 5.54
N VAL A 31 -10.91 -1.70 5.02
CA VAL A 31 -11.80 -0.68 5.60
C VAL A 31 -12.20 -1.03 7.03
N TRP A 32 -12.44 -2.32 7.29
CA TRP A 32 -12.90 -2.77 8.61
C TRP A 32 -11.78 -2.86 9.65
N CYS A 33 -10.56 -2.64 9.25
CA CYS A 33 -9.41 -2.85 10.12
C CYS A 33 -9.11 -1.58 10.93
N GLY A 34 -9.41 -1.61 12.22
CA GLY A 34 -9.16 -0.49 13.13
C GLY A 34 -7.71 -0.06 13.17
N PRO A 35 -6.76 -0.99 13.43
CA PRO A 35 -5.33 -0.64 13.43
C PRO A 35 -4.85 -0.06 12.10
N CYS A 36 -5.43 -0.49 10.98
CA CYS A 36 -5.09 0.07 9.68
C CYS A 36 -5.40 1.56 9.61
N GLN A 37 -6.51 1.97 10.22
CA GLN A 37 -6.92 3.37 10.24
C GLN A 37 -5.94 4.22 11.05
N MET A 38 -5.35 3.64 12.08
CA MET A 38 -4.36 4.34 12.90
C MET A 38 -3.02 4.47 12.18
N VAL A 39 -2.69 3.52 11.33
CA VAL A 39 -1.44 3.52 10.55
C VAL A 39 -1.54 4.42 9.32
N ALA A 40 -2.74 4.59 8.78
CA ALA A 40 -2.94 5.34 7.53
C ALA A 40 -2.31 6.73 7.51
N PRO A 41 -2.48 7.57 8.55
CA PRO A 41 -1.83 8.89 8.54
C PRO A 41 -0.30 8.81 8.51
N ILE A 42 0.26 7.78 9.16
CA ILE A 42 1.71 7.57 9.19
C ILE A 42 2.21 7.19 7.80
N VAL A 43 1.47 6.32 7.12
CA VAL A 43 1.82 5.91 5.76
C VAL A 43 1.76 7.11 4.81
N ASP A 44 0.74 7.94 4.95
CA ASP A 44 0.61 9.16 4.14
C ASP A 44 1.76 10.13 4.40
N GLU A 45 2.16 10.27 5.66
CA GLU A 45 3.31 11.08 6.04
C GLU A 45 4.59 10.58 5.39
N LEU A 46 4.80 9.26 5.41
CA LEU A 46 5.97 8.65 4.80
C LEU A 46 5.98 8.88 3.30
N ALA A 47 4.80 8.81 2.67
CA ALA A 47 4.68 9.05 1.23
C ALA A 47 5.14 10.46 0.87
N THR A 48 4.80 11.45 1.70
CA THR A 48 5.21 12.83 1.50
C THR A 48 6.71 12.98 1.77
N GLU A 49 7.16 12.44 2.88
CA GLU A 49 8.55 12.61 3.33
C GLU A 49 9.55 11.99 2.36
N TYR A 50 9.23 10.83 1.82
CA TYR A 50 10.13 10.09 0.94
C TYR A 50 9.80 10.24 -0.54
N ALA A 51 8.96 11.21 -0.89
CA ALA A 51 8.63 11.46 -2.30
C ALA A 51 9.90 11.63 -3.12
N GLY A 52 9.96 10.93 -4.24
CA GLY A 52 11.12 10.94 -5.12
C GLY A 52 12.18 9.91 -4.78
N LYS A 53 12.10 9.27 -3.59
CA LYS A 53 13.06 8.25 -3.17
C LYS A 53 12.41 6.90 -2.99
N VAL A 54 11.24 6.88 -2.36
CA VAL A 54 10.46 5.66 -2.10
C VAL A 54 9.06 5.89 -2.62
N LYS A 55 8.58 4.92 -3.38
CA LYS A 55 7.23 4.94 -3.91
C LYS A 55 6.32 4.27 -2.87
N VAL A 56 5.37 5.02 -2.31
CA VAL A 56 4.49 4.48 -1.27
C VAL A 56 3.12 4.22 -1.86
N ARG A 57 2.63 2.99 -1.69
CA ARG A 57 1.34 2.56 -2.22
C ARG A 57 0.50 1.91 -1.12
N LYS A 58 -0.83 1.94 -1.31
CA LYS A 58 -1.79 1.27 -0.42
C LYS A 58 -2.56 0.24 -1.23
N LEU A 59 -2.70 -0.96 -0.70
CA LEU A 59 -3.47 -2.03 -1.35
C LEU A 59 -4.54 -2.56 -0.41
N ASN A 60 -5.81 -2.39 -0.82
CA ASN A 60 -6.96 -2.91 -0.07
C ASN A 60 -7.05 -4.41 -0.31
N THR A 61 -6.89 -5.22 0.74
CA THR A 61 -6.84 -6.68 0.60
C THR A 61 -8.17 -7.28 0.21
N ASP A 62 -9.28 -6.67 0.61
CA ASP A 62 -10.61 -7.21 0.25
C ASP A 62 -10.90 -7.04 -1.24
N GLU A 63 -10.45 -5.93 -1.82
CA GLU A 63 -10.66 -5.64 -3.22
C GLU A 63 -9.59 -6.26 -4.11
N ASN A 64 -8.46 -6.66 -3.53
CA ASN A 64 -7.31 -7.14 -4.28
C ASN A 64 -6.75 -8.41 -3.66
N PRO A 65 -7.55 -9.49 -3.67
CA PRO A 65 -7.14 -10.73 -2.99
C PRO A 65 -6.00 -11.47 -3.68
N GLU A 66 -5.80 -11.26 -4.97
CA GLU A 66 -4.74 -11.97 -5.70
C GLU A 66 -3.36 -11.59 -5.18
N ILE A 67 -3.07 -10.30 -5.06
CA ILE A 67 -1.76 -9.85 -4.58
C ILE A 67 -1.59 -10.15 -3.10
N ALA A 68 -2.64 -9.94 -2.30
CA ALA A 68 -2.59 -10.29 -0.88
C ALA A 68 -2.25 -11.77 -0.69
N GLY A 69 -2.85 -12.63 -1.52
CA GLY A 69 -2.56 -14.06 -1.49
C GLY A 69 -1.14 -14.38 -1.95
N ARG A 70 -0.67 -13.72 -2.99
CA ARG A 70 0.68 -13.95 -3.53
C ARG A 70 1.76 -13.68 -2.48
N TYR A 71 1.57 -12.67 -1.65
CA TYR A 71 2.54 -12.31 -0.61
C TYR A 71 2.18 -12.88 0.75
N GLN A 72 1.19 -13.80 0.79
CA GLN A 72 0.80 -14.51 2.01
C GLN A 72 0.49 -13.56 3.16
N VAL A 73 -0.29 -12.52 2.86
CA VAL A 73 -0.69 -11.56 3.88
C VAL A 73 -1.74 -12.21 4.77
N MET A 74 -1.35 -12.55 6.00
CA MET A 74 -2.20 -13.27 6.95
C MET A 74 -2.87 -12.34 7.95
N SER A 75 -2.31 -11.18 8.17
CA SER A 75 -2.85 -10.20 9.10
C SER A 75 -2.57 -8.80 8.57
N ILE A 76 -3.42 -7.86 8.95
CA ILE A 76 -3.27 -6.45 8.55
C ILE A 76 -3.38 -5.56 9.77
N PRO A 77 -2.72 -4.40 9.78
CA PRO A 77 -1.89 -3.85 8.70
C PRO A 77 -0.58 -4.60 8.52
N THR A 78 -0.12 -4.61 7.29
CA THR A 78 1.14 -5.28 6.93
C THR A 78 1.91 -4.43 5.93
#